data_32d580034affb7882ca1fb16da589a7e
#
_entry.id   32d580034affb7882ca1fb16da589a7e
#
_cell.length_a   1.000
_cell.length_b   1.000
_cell.length_c   1.000
_cell.angle_alpha   90.00
_cell.angle_beta   90.00
_cell.angle_gamma   90.00
#
_symmetry.space_group_name_H-M   'P 1'
#
loop_
_entity.id
_entity.type
_entity.pdbx_description
1 polymer ?
#
loop_
_entity_poly.entity_id
_entity_poly.type
_entity_poly.pdbx_seq_one_letter_code
_entity_poly.pdbx_strand_id
1 'polypeptide(L)'
;MALQRNPESDPGLQLMAAAAAEIRGSAVSAPHLVMGDDLAGAFLESEPLTLLAADAAEAALARIDLLEAIDGQARQAGAAKAAGRYLGELLDLPDPIREAVYGVLENGGRWLFSGPGLRRLEIPTGGEGKTLLLRIEPGAGVGRHDHLGDEYTLVLTGAFHDGHERFGPGDVNIGRSGFTHQPVAAPGPVCYALGVEFGGAKFDGLLGLVQRLTQ
;
A
#
# COMPACT_ATOMS: atom_id res chain seq x y z
N MET A 1 2.94 30.04 22.93
CA MET A 1 1.99 30.38 21.86
C MET A 1 2.04 29.20 20.89
N ALA A 2 1.16 28.20 21.05
CA ALA A 2 1.09 27.05 20.15
C ALA A 2 0.56 27.57 18.82
N LEU A 3 1.36 27.42 17.77
CA LEU A 3 0.89 27.65 16.40
C LEU A 3 -0.31 26.72 16.20
N GLN A 4 -1.48 27.30 15.94
CA GLN A 4 -2.66 26.54 15.52
C GLN A 4 -2.29 25.84 14.22
N ARG A 5 -2.08 24.51 14.29
CA ARG A 5 -1.83 23.69 13.12
C ARG A 5 -3.06 23.80 12.23
N ASN A 6 -2.87 24.16 10.97
CA ASN A 6 -3.92 24.01 9.98
C ASN A 6 -3.71 22.66 9.26
N PRO A 7 -4.39 21.60 9.69
CA PRO A 7 -4.22 20.28 9.10
C PRO A 7 -4.53 20.27 7.61
N GLU A 8 -5.42 21.14 7.13
CA GLU A 8 -5.78 21.22 5.71
C GLU A 8 -4.63 21.64 4.79
N SER A 9 -3.59 22.29 5.33
CA SER A 9 -2.41 22.70 4.56
C SER A 9 -1.27 21.68 4.57
N ASP A 10 -1.38 20.58 5.33
CA ASP A 10 -0.34 19.55 5.37
C ASP A 10 -0.31 18.76 4.05
N PRO A 11 0.85 18.64 3.36
CA PRO A 11 0.95 17.96 2.09
C PRO A 11 0.57 16.46 2.14
N GLY A 12 0.75 15.79 3.28
CA GLY A 12 0.31 14.41 3.47
C GLY A 12 -1.22 14.30 3.47
N LEU A 13 -1.91 15.24 4.14
CA LEU A 13 -3.38 15.30 4.11
C LEU A 13 -3.92 15.75 2.75
N GLN A 14 -3.19 16.59 2.00
CA GLN A 14 -3.55 16.93 0.63
C GLN A 14 -3.43 15.71 -0.30
N LEU A 15 -2.37 14.90 -0.17
CA LEU A 15 -2.23 13.63 -0.89
C LEU A 15 -3.37 12.67 -0.55
N MET A 16 -3.72 12.55 0.73
CA MET A 16 -4.86 11.75 1.19
C MET A 16 -6.18 12.25 0.59
N ALA A 17 -6.43 13.54 0.56
CA ALA A 17 -7.63 14.13 0.00
C ALA A 17 -7.74 13.88 -1.51
N ALA A 18 -6.63 13.96 -2.26
CA ALA A 18 -6.58 13.65 -3.69
C ALA A 18 -6.93 12.18 -3.96
N ALA A 19 -6.34 11.24 -3.20
CA ALA A 19 -6.65 9.81 -3.30
C ALA A 19 -8.12 9.50 -2.94
N ALA A 20 -8.64 10.10 -1.87
CA ALA A 20 -10.03 9.95 -1.48
C ALA A 20 -11.02 10.51 -2.51
N ALA A 21 -10.66 11.59 -3.21
CA ALA A 21 -11.47 12.16 -4.28
C ALA A 21 -11.55 11.20 -5.48
N GLU A 22 -10.44 10.58 -5.86
CA GLU A 22 -10.39 9.61 -6.95
C GLU A 22 -11.22 8.35 -6.62
N ILE A 23 -11.07 7.79 -5.41
CA ILE A 23 -11.86 6.64 -4.96
C ILE A 23 -13.36 6.95 -5.06
N ARG A 24 -13.81 8.12 -4.59
CA ARG A 24 -15.20 8.54 -4.67
C ARG A 24 -15.65 8.79 -6.12
N GLY A 25 -14.79 9.39 -6.95
CA GLY A 25 -15.05 9.62 -8.38
C GLY A 25 -15.22 8.30 -9.13
N SER A 26 -14.38 7.32 -8.86
CA SER A 26 -14.47 5.98 -9.44
C SER A 26 -15.74 5.26 -9.01
N ALA A 27 -16.15 5.39 -7.75
CA ALA A 27 -17.40 4.82 -7.26
C ALA A 27 -18.67 5.43 -7.92
N VAL A 28 -18.61 6.70 -8.28
CA VAL A 28 -19.72 7.40 -9.01
C VAL A 28 -19.70 7.07 -10.51
N SER A 29 -18.51 6.84 -11.07
CA SER A 29 -18.33 6.50 -12.49
C SER A 29 -18.54 5.02 -12.80
N ALA A 30 -18.80 4.19 -11.80
CA ALA A 30 -19.01 2.75 -11.93
C ALA A 30 -20.48 2.29 -11.94
N PRO A 31 -21.36 2.81 -12.81
CA PRO A 31 -22.44 2.00 -13.28
C PRO A 31 -21.92 1.26 -14.51
N HIS A 32 -21.64 -0.04 -14.40
CA HIS A 32 -21.39 -0.97 -15.52
C HIS A 32 -19.98 -0.98 -16.16
N LEU A 33 -18.92 -1.02 -15.41
CA LEU A 33 -17.74 -1.72 -15.88
C LEU A 33 -17.69 -3.11 -15.20
N VAL A 34 -18.66 -3.95 -15.53
CA VAL A 34 -18.37 -5.36 -15.69
C VAL A 34 -17.47 -5.40 -16.92
N MET A 35 -16.15 -5.37 -16.70
CA MET A 35 -15.19 -5.79 -17.70
C MET A 35 -15.46 -7.27 -17.92
N GLY A 36 -16.32 -7.58 -18.87
CA GLY A 36 -16.46 -8.92 -19.38
C GLY A 36 -15.11 -9.36 -19.93
N ASP A 37 -14.83 -10.65 -19.87
CA ASP A 37 -13.64 -11.30 -20.46
C ASP A 37 -13.35 -10.88 -21.90
N ASP A 38 -14.34 -10.33 -22.60
CA ASP A 38 -14.27 -9.82 -23.98
C ASP A 38 -13.35 -8.61 -24.16
N LEU A 39 -13.16 -7.75 -23.14
CA LEU A 39 -12.28 -6.58 -23.27
C LEU A 39 -10.81 -6.95 -23.10
N ALA A 40 -10.51 -7.94 -22.28
CA ALA A 40 -9.15 -8.48 -22.14
C ALA A 40 -8.72 -9.20 -23.43
N GLY A 41 -9.66 -9.89 -24.09
CA GLY A 41 -9.44 -10.51 -25.40
C GLY A 41 -9.19 -9.47 -26.50
N ALA A 42 -10.01 -8.40 -26.55
CA ALA A 42 -9.87 -7.33 -27.55
C ALA A 42 -8.56 -6.54 -27.42
N PHE A 43 -8.04 -6.38 -26.20
CA PHE A 43 -6.75 -5.71 -25.99
C PHE A 43 -5.57 -6.57 -26.45
N LEU A 44 -5.67 -7.90 -26.29
CA LEU A 44 -4.65 -8.84 -26.79
C LEU A 44 -4.68 -8.99 -28.32
N GLU A 45 -5.81 -8.71 -28.97
CA GLU A 45 -5.95 -8.80 -30.43
C GLU A 45 -5.60 -7.47 -31.15
N SER A 46 -5.65 -6.32 -30.47
CA SER A 46 -5.50 -4.99 -31.11
C SER A 46 -4.07 -4.47 -31.16
N GLU A 47 -3.17 -4.95 -30.33
CA GLU A 47 -1.76 -4.62 -30.38
C GLU A 47 -1.00 -5.78 -31.04
N PRO A 48 -0.29 -5.55 -32.16
CA PRO A 48 0.67 -6.52 -32.61
C PRO A 48 1.72 -6.61 -31.50
N LEU A 49 1.74 -7.74 -30.79
CA LEU A 49 2.86 -8.11 -29.95
C LEU A 49 4.10 -7.87 -30.79
N THR A 50 4.85 -6.80 -30.49
CA THR A 50 6.16 -6.60 -31.08
C THR A 50 6.95 -7.80 -30.58
N LEU A 51 7.04 -8.81 -31.46
CA LEU A 51 7.86 -9.99 -31.21
C LEU A 51 9.20 -9.43 -30.75
N LEU A 52 9.55 -9.65 -29.49
CA LEU A 52 10.92 -9.53 -29.03
C LEU A 52 11.77 -10.18 -30.12
N ALA A 53 12.74 -9.44 -30.67
CA ALA A 53 13.58 -9.92 -31.74
C ALA A 53 13.98 -11.37 -31.40
N ALA A 54 13.92 -12.26 -32.38
CA ALA A 54 14.07 -13.70 -32.15
C ALA A 54 15.35 -14.03 -31.35
N ASP A 55 16.39 -13.23 -31.51
CA ASP A 55 17.64 -13.26 -30.75
C ASP A 55 17.48 -12.90 -29.25
N ALA A 56 16.58 -11.98 -28.93
CA ALA A 56 16.29 -11.63 -27.52
C ALA A 56 15.45 -12.72 -26.83
N ALA A 57 14.54 -13.35 -27.58
CA ALA A 57 13.76 -14.48 -27.08
C ALA A 57 14.64 -15.73 -26.89
N GLU A 58 15.55 -15.99 -27.83
CA GLU A 58 16.50 -17.09 -27.74
C GLU A 58 17.53 -16.88 -26.62
N ALA A 59 18.02 -15.65 -26.42
CA ALA A 59 18.88 -15.29 -25.30
C ALA A 59 18.14 -15.38 -23.95
N ALA A 60 16.87 -15.06 -23.91
CA ALA A 60 16.03 -15.21 -22.72
C ALA A 60 15.78 -16.70 -22.39
N LEU A 61 15.50 -17.51 -23.40
CA LEU A 61 15.33 -18.97 -23.24
C LEU A 61 16.64 -19.65 -22.80
N ALA A 62 17.76 -19.31 -23.41
CA ALA A 62 19.10 -19.84 -23.02
C ALA A 62 19.45 -19.44 -21.57
N ARG A 63 18.97 -18.29 -21.11
CA ARG A 63 19.14 -17.86 -19.71
C ARG A 63 18.22 -18.62 -18.76
N ILE A 64 17.03 -19.00 -19.23
CA ILE A 64 16.10 -19.86 -18.49
C ILE A 64 16.71 -21.26 -18.36
N ASP A 65 17.24 -21.84 -19.45
CA ASP A 65 17.88 -23.15 -19.45
C ASP A 65 19.10 -23.19 -18.52
N LEU A 66 19.88 -22.12 -18.45
CA LEU A 66 21.02 -22.00 -17.53
C LEU A 66 20.59 -21.94 -16.07
N LEU A 67 19.42 -21.40 -15.80
CA LEU A 67 18.81 -21.31 -14.46
C LEU A 67 18.10 -22.61 -14.06
N GLU A 68 17.70 -23.45 -15.02
CA GLU A 68 17.15 -24.80 -14.79
C GLU A 68 18.16 -25.74 -14.12
N ALA A 69 19.46 -25.50 -14.33
CA ALA A 69 20.54 -26.30 -13.74
C ALA A 69 20.75 -26.04 -12.23
N ILE A 70 20.12 -25.02 -11.67
CA ILE A 70 20.22 -24.70 -10.25
C ILE A 70 18.81 -24.83 -9.63
N ASP A 71 18.68 -25.63 -8.59
CA ASP A 71 17.47 -25.94 -7.76
C ASP A 71 16.62 -24.70 -7.34
N GLY A 72 16.57 -23.69 -8.23
CA GLY A 72 16.00 -22.37 -8.08
C GLY A 72 14.63 -22.16 -8.75
N GLN A 73 14.17 -23.07 -9.64
CA GLN A 73 12.97 -22.84 -10.44
C GLN A 73 11.71 -22.58 -9.60
N ALA A 74 11.48 -23.39 -8.56
CA ALA A 74 10.32 -23.21 -7.70
C ALA A 74 10.37 -21.89 -6.92
N ARG A 75 11.56 -21.46 -6.51
CA ARG A 75 11.78 -20.17 -5.83
C ARG A 75 11.60 -19.00 -6.78
N GLN A 76 12.08 -19.11 -8.01
CA GLN A 76 11.95 -18.05 -9.03
C GLN A 76 10.52 -17.92 -9.54
N ALA A 77 9.83 -19.03 -9.80
CA ALA A 77 8.41 -19.00 -10.14
C ALA A 77 7.56 -18.40 -9.00
N GLY A 78 7.87 -18.75 -7.76
CA GLY A 78 7.26 -18.15 -6.58
C GLY A 78 7.55 -16.65 -6.45
N ALA A 79 8.79 -16.22 -6.69
CA ALA A 79 9.18 -14.82 -6.67
C ALA A 79 8.54 -14.03 -7.81
N ALA A 80 8.50 -14.58 -9.03
CA ALA A 80 7.85 -13.94 -10.18
C ALA A 80 6.34 -13.80 -9.95
N LYS A 81 5.68 -14.84 -9.42
CA LYS A 81 4.26 -14.78 -9.06
C LYS A 81 4.00 -13.75 -7.95
N ALA A 82 4.87 -13.69 -6.94
CA ALA A 82 4.77 -12.69 -5.87
C ALA A 82 4.99 -11.27 -6.40
N ALA A 83 5.95 -11.07 -7.29
CA ALA A 83 6.21 -9.78 -7.93
C ALA A 83 5.05 -9.34 -8.81
N GLY A 84 4.47 -10.25 -9.61
CA GLY A 84 3.31 -9.98 -10.44
C GLY A 84 2.08 -9.60 -9.61
N ARG A 85 1.82 -10.33 -8.51
CA ARG A 85 0.75 -9.99 -7.58
C ARG A 85 0.96 -8.61 -6.95
N TYR A 86 2.18 -8.33 -6.49
CA TYR A 86 2.51 -7.05 -5.89
C TYR A 86 2.36 -5.89 -6.87
N LEU A 87 2.77 -6.08 -8.12
CA LEU A 87 2.57 -5.09 -9.18
C LEU A 87 1.07 -4.85 -9.43
N GLY A 88 0.26 -5.91 -9.50
CA GLY A 88 -1.20 -5.78 -9.59
C GLY A 88 -1.79 -4.98 -8.45
N GLU A 89 -1.40 -5.30 -7.20
CA GLU A 89 -1.84 -4.55 -6.02
C GLU A 89 -1.50 -3.04 -6.13
N LEU A 90 -0.31 -2.69 -6.66
CA LEU A 90 0.08 -1.29 -6.84
C LEU A 90 -0.73 -0.58 -7.94
N LEU A 91 -1.12 -1.30 -8.99
CA LEU A 91 -1.95 -0.74 -10.06
C LEU A 91 -3.38 -0.44 -9.60
N ASP A 92 -3.86 -1.12 -8.56
CA ASP A 92 -5.18 -0.88 -7.96
C ASP A 92 -5.20 0.36 -7.04
N LEU A 93 -4.03 0.97 -6.77
CA LEU A 93 -3.97 2.19 -5.96
C LEU A 93 -4.39 3.42 -6.77
N PRO A 94 -5.01 4.43 -6.13
CA PRO A 94 -5.27 5.72 -6.75
C PRO A 94 -4.01 6.34 -7.37
N ASP A 95 -4.16 7.02 -8.50
CA ASP A 95 -3.06 7.64 -9.25
C ASP A 95 -2.11 8.48 -8.38
N PRO A 96 -2.59 9.39 -7.51
CA PRO A 96 -1.69 10.19 -6.68
C PRO A 96 -0.83 9.35 -5.74
N ILE A 97 -1.36 8.24 -5.24
CA ILE A 97 -0.61 7.34 -4.35
C ILE A 97 0.39 6.52 -5.15
N ARG A 98 -0.01 6.02 -6.32
CA ARG A 98 0.85 5.25 -7.21
C ARG A 98 2.06 6.07 -7.66
N GLU A 99 1.84 7.33 -8.05
CA GLU A 99 2.92 8.26 -8.41
C GLU A 99 3.86 8.52 -7.24
N ALA A 100 3.33 8.76 -6.03
CA ALA A 100 4.13 8.96 -4.84
C ALA A 100 4.97 7.71 -4.51
N VAL A 101 4.41 6.51 -4.62
CA VAL A 101 5.11 5.23 -4.41
C VAL A 101 6.26 5.08 -5.40
N TYR A 102 6.02 5.32 -6.69
CA TYR A 102 7.07 5.23 -7.71
C TYR A 102 8.19 6.23 -7.44
N GLY A 103 7.86 7.47 -7.14
CA GLY A 103 8.85 8.48 -6.79
C GLY A 103 9.72 8.10 -5.60
N VAL A 104 9.14 7.49 -4.56
CA VAL A 104 9.91 6.99 -3.40
C VAL A 104 10.84 5.85 -3.80
N LEU A 105 10.33 4.86 -4.56
CA LEU A 105 11.11 3.69 -4.96
C LEU A 105 12.25 4.03 -5.92
N GLU A 106 12.02 4.93 -6.88
CA GLU A 106 13.04 5.43 -7.81
C GLU A 106 14.19 6.16 -7.08
N ASN A 107 13.88 6.85 -5.99
CA ASN A 107 14.87 7.52 -5.15
C ASN A 107 15.49 6.64 -4.06
N GLY A 108 15.40 5.31 -4.20
CA GLY A 108 16.04 4.35 -3.29
C GLY A 108 15.27 4.06 -2.00
N GLY A 109 14.05 4.58 -1.87
CA GLY A 109 13.14 4.22 -0.79
C GLY A 109 12.75 2.75 -0.87
N ARG A 110 12.33 2.17 0.24
CA ARG A 110 12.01 0.75 0.31
C ARG A 110 10.91 0.46 1.31
N TRP A 111 10.19 -0.62 1.07
CA TRP A 111 9.26 -1.17 2.04
C TRP A 111 9.99 -1.71 3.27
N LEU A 112 9.56 -1.27 4.43
CA LEU A 112 10.10 -1.70 5.71
C LEU A 112 9.15 -2.73 6.35
N PHE A 113 9.75 -3.76 6.93
CA PHE A 113 9.01 -4.71 7.76
C PHE A 113 8.52 -4.00 9.03
N SER A 114 7.25 -4.17 9.38
CA SER A 114 6.63 -3.57 10.57
C SER A 114 5.93 -4.59 11.46
N GLY A 115 5.94 -5.85 11.06
CA GLY A 115 5.36 -6.98 11.76
C GLY A 115 4.94 -8.09 10.80
N PRO A 116 4.55 -9.26 11.32
CA PRO A 116 4.03 -10.35 10.48
C PRO A 116 2.84 -9.86 9.64
N GLY A 117 2.95 -10.00 8.31
CA GLY A 117 1.92 -9.52 7.38
C GLY A 117 1.77 -8.00 7.25
N LEU A 118 2.64 -7.21 7.90
CA LEU A 118 2.60 -5.75 7.85
C LEU A 118 3.90 -5.18 7.26
N ARG A 119 3.76 -4.34 6.24
CA ARG A 119 4.85 -3.54 5.65
C ARG A 119 4.43 -2.08 5.58
N ARG A 120 5.41 -1.19 5.66
CA ARG A 120 5.21 0.25 5.50
C ARG A 120 6.19 0.85 4.52
N LEU A 121 5.74 1.85 3.80
CA LEU A 121 6.55 2.71 2.96
C LEU A 121 6.36 4.15 3.45
N GLU A 122 7.42 4.83 3.79
CA GLU A 122 7.38 6.25 4.14
C GLU A 122 7.35 7.09 2.86
N ILE A 123 6.38 8.00 2.78
CA ILE A 123 6.23 8.94 1.66
C ILE A 123 6.64 10.33 2.16
N PRO A 124 7.79 10.86 1.71
CA PRO A 124 8.28 12.16 2.17
C PRO A 124 7.49 13.27 1.50
N THR A 125 6.43 13.74 2.12
CA THR A 125 5.58 14.82 1.61
C THR A 125 6.10 16.22 1.96
N GLY A 126 7.05 16.32 2.90
CA GLY A 126 7.59 17.59 3.38
C GLY A 126 6.69 18.33 4.36
N GLY A 127 5.56 17.72 4.78
CA GLY A 127 4.67 18.25 5.80
C GLY A 127 5.14 17.98 7.24
N GLU A 128 4.36 18.45 8.21
CA GLU A 128 4.58 18.14 9.62
C GLU A 128 4.14 16.71 9.96
N GLY A 129 3.12 16.20 9.26
CA GLY A 129 2.61 14.86 9.39
C GLY A 129 3.53 13.84 8.72
N LYS A 130 3.85 12.78 9.45
CA LYS A 130 4.55 11.63 8.87
C LYS A 130 3.57 10.83 8.03
N THR A 131 3.83 10.75 6.72
CA THR A 131 2.98 10.06 5.77
C THR A 131 3.50 8.65 5.51
N LEU A 132 2.66 7.64 5.75
CA LEU A 132 2.99 6.23 5.65
C LEU A 132 1.96 5.51 4.78
N LEU A 133 2.44 4.77 3.79
CA LEU A 133 1.61 3.78 3.12
C LEU A 133 1.82 2.42 3.82
N LEU A 134 0.73 1.85 4.31
CA LEU A 134 0.68 0.55 4.97
C LEU A 134 0.15 -0.49 3.99
N ARG A 135 0.81 -1.65 3.92
CA ARG A 135 0.34 -2.85 3.25
C ARG A 135 0.13 -3.93 4.30
N ILE A 136 -1.11 -4.37 4.46
CA ILE A 136 -1.55 -5.25 5.54
C ILE A 136 -2.19 -6.48 4.94
N GLU A 137 -1.58 -7.65 5.12
CA GLU A 137 -2.14 -8.93 4.70
C GLU A 137 -3.43 -9.22 5.47
N PRO A 138 -4.41 -9.94 4.88
CA PRO A 138 -5.63 -10.34 5.57
C PRO A 138 -5.35 -11.02 6.91
N GLY A 139 -6.00 -10.56 7.97
CA GLY A 139 -5.81 -11.05 9.34
C GLY A 139 -4.57 -10.53 10.06
N ALA A 140 -3.67 -9.84 9.38
CA ALA A 140 -2.59 -9.12 10.03
C ALA A 140 -3.10 -7.78 10.59
N GLY A 141 -2.36 -7.21 11.54
CA GLY A 141 -2.76 -5.95 12.14
C GLY A 141 -1.57 -5.12 12.59
N VAL A 142 -1.84 -3.86 12.86
CA VAL A 142 -0.93 -2.99 13.58
C VAL A 142 -0.95 -3.41 15.05
N GLY A 143 0.21 -3.46 15.70
CA GLY A 143 0.28 -3.76 17.13
C GLY A 143 -0.59 -2.80 17.93
N ARG A 144 -1.08 -3.24 19.08
CA ARG A 144 -1.85 -2.38 19.98
C ARG A 144 -1.03 -1.15 20.36
N HIS A 145 -1.59 0.04 20.12
CA HIS A 145 -0.88 1.31 20.30
C HIS A 145 -1.83 2.45 20.64
N ASP A 146 -1.24 3.53 21.13
CA ASP A 146 -1.85 4.83 21.37
C ASP A 146 -1.10 5.88 20.53
N HIS A 147 -1.73 7.00 20.27
CA HIS A 147 -1.16 8.12 19.51
C HIS A 147 -0.72 9.25 20.45
N LEU A 148 0.42 9.87 20.12
CA LEU A 148 0.90 11.09 20.82
C LEU A 148 0.32 12.38 20.20
N GLY A 149 -0.34 12.26 19.06
CA GLY A 149 -1.08 13.30 18.36
C GLY A 149 -2.22 12.69 17.55
N ASP A 150 -2.76 13.43 16.60
CA ASP A 150 -3.80 12.91 15.71
C ASP A 150 -3.19 12.06 14.59
N GLU A 151 -3.88 10.99 14.22
CA GLU A 151 -3.61 10.18 13.04
C GLU A 151 -4.86 10.12 12.16
N TYR A 152 -4.67 10.26 10.87
CA TYR A 152 -5.70 10.09 9.85
C TYR A 152 -5.32 8.91 8.99
N THR A 153 -6.19 7.90 8.86
CA THR A 153 -5.92 6.69 8.09
C THR A 153 -7.00 6.47 7.04
N LEU A 154 -6.67 6.74 5.77
CA LEU A 154 -7.56 6.47 4.62
C LEU A 154 -7.34 5.05 4.12
N VAL A 155 -8.40 4.28 3.97
CA VAL A 155 -8.36 2.98 3.27
C VAL A 155 -8.36 3.22 1.76
N LEU A 156 -7.39 2.64 1.07
CA LEU A 156 -7.25 2.71 -0.40
C LEU A 156 -7.84 1.47 -1.07
N THR A 157 -7.48 0.28 -0.57
CA THR A 157 -7.99 -1.03 -1.04
C THR A 157 -8.20 -1.97 0.14
N GLY A 158 -8.95 -3.04 -0.05
CA GLY A 158 -9.25 -3.98 1.01
C GLY A 158 -10.09 -3.36 2.14
N ALA A 159 -9.84 -3.75 3.37
CA ALA A 159 -10.53 -3.19 4.54
C ALA A 159 -9.78 -3.55 5.83
N PHE A 160 -10.05 -2.83 6.91
CA PHE A 160 -9.66 -3.24 8.26
C PHE A 160 -10.82 -3.03 9.26
N HIS A 161 -10.73 -3.73 10.39
CA HIS A 161 -11.56 -3.51 11.55
C HIS A 161 -10.75 -2.80 12.63
N ASP A 162 -11.38 -1.83 13.30
CA ASP A 162 -10.88 -1.21 14.52
C ASP A 162 -11.98 -1.29 15.59
N GLY A 163 -11.78 -2.16 16.56
CA GLY A 163 -12.85 -2.56 17.46
C GLY A 163 -14.02 -3.21 16.72
N HIS A 164 -15.20 -2.59 16.78
CA HIS A 164 -16.42 -3.05 16.11
C HIS A 164 -16.67 -2.40 14.75
N GLU A 165 -15.91 -1.37 14.42
CA GLU A 165 -16.07 -0.63 13.18
C GLU A 165 -15.27 -1.27 12.06
N ARG A 166 -15.80 -1.20 10.83
CA ARG A 166 -15.15 -1.66 9.62
C ARG A 166 -14.94 -0.48 8.69
N PHE A 167 -13.70 -0.31 8.25
CA PHE A 167 -13.30 0.71 7.29
C PHE A 167 -12.95 0.06 5.96
N GLY A 168 -13.58 0.52 4.88
CA GLY A 168 -13.35 0.10 3.49
C GLY A 168 -12.81 1.23 2.63
N PRO A 169 -12.60 1.02 1.31
CA PRO A 169 -12.03 2.01 0.42
C PRO A 169 -12.79 3.34 0.46
N GLY A 170 -12.03 4.43 0.69
CA GLY A 170 -12.57 5.79 0.82
C GLY A 170 -12.97 6.19 2.25
N ASP A 171 -13.04 5.24 3.20
CA ASP A 171 -13.29 5.55 4.60
C ASP A 171 -12.02 6.07 5.28
N VAL A 172 -12.20 6.98 6.23
CA VAL A 172 -11.12 7.54 7.05
C VAL A 172 -11.36 7.20 8.51
N ASN A 173 -10.38 6.53 9.12
CA ASN A 173 -10.30 6.36 10.57
C ASN A 173 -9.47 7.51 11.16
N ILE A 174 -9.89 8.04 12.31
CA ILE A 174 -9.17 9.11 13.02
C ILE A 174 -8.75 8.58 14.39
N GLY A 175 -7.46 8.33 14.54
CA GLY A 175 -6.80 8.04 15.82
C GLY A 175 -6.51 9.32 16.57
N ARG A 176 -6.87 9.38 17.86
CA ARG A 176 -6.59 10.52 18.73
C ARG A 176 -5.71 10.13 19.89
N SER A 177 -4.90 11.06 20.38
CA SER A 177 -4.08 10.86 21.57
C SER A 177 -4.92 10.40 22.76
N GLY A 178 -4.44 9.39 23.47
CA GLY A 178 -5.10 8.79 24.63
C GLY A 178 -6.12 7.69 24.28
N PHE A 179 -6.29 7.37 23.00
CA PHE A 179 -7.19 6.30 22.55
C PHE A 179 -6.41 5.11 22.00
N THR A 180 -6.29 4.08 22.82
CA THR A 180 -5.56 2.86 22.45
C THR A 180 -6.42 1.98 21.55
N HIS A 181 -5.86 1.57 20.41
CA HIS A 181 -6.55 0.70 19.45
C HIS A 181 -5.63 -0.35 18.81
N GLN A 182 -6.22 -1.23 18.01
CA GLN A 182 -5.51 -2.30 17.32
C GLN A 182 -6.22 -2.65 16.01
N PRO A 183 -5.96 -1.89 14.93
CA PRO A 183 -6.53 -2.19 13.62
C PRO A 183 -6.06 -3.54 13.08
N VAL A 184 -6.98 -4.33 12.51
CA VAL A 184 -6.71 -5.65 11.93
C VAL A 184 -7.34 -5.72 10.54
N ALA A 185 -6.57 -6.08 9.52
CA ALA A 185 -7.09 -6.24 8.16
C ALA A 185 -8.16 -7.32 8.09
N ALA A 186 -9.26 -6.99 7.42
CA ALA A 186 -10.36 -7.90 7.20
C ALA A 186 -9.96 -9.06 6.27
N PRO A 187 -10.67 -10.21 6.32
CA PRO A 187 -10.54 -11.23 5.31
C PRO A 187 -10.87 -10.69 3.91
N GLY A 188 -10.11 -11.11 2.89
CA GLY A 188 -10.32 -10.70 1.50
C GLY A 188 -9.06 -10.14 0.86
N PRO A 189 -9.17 -9.08 0.07
CA PRO A 189 -8.03 -8.41 -0.56
C PRO A 189 -7.05 -7.84 0.47
N VAL A 190 -5.79 -7.68 0.06
CA VAL A 190 -4.78 -6.96 0.85
C VAL A 190 -5.27 -5.55 1.14
N CYS A 191 -5.15 -5.12 2.39
CA CYS A 191 -5.50 -3.77 2.79
C CYS A 191 -4.32 -2.84 2.57
N TYR A 192 -4.50 -1.84 1.71
CA TYR A 192 -3.63 -0.68 1.62
C TYR A 192 -4.30 0.49 2.31
N ALA A 193 -3.58 1.14 3.22
CA ALA A 193 -4.04 2.31 3.93
C ALA A 193 -2.96 3.40 3.95
N LEU A 194 -3.38 4.64 3.72
CA LEU A 194 -2.51 5.81 3.81
C LEU A 194 -2.73 6.47 5.18
N GLY A 195 -1.71 6.42 6.02
CA GLY A 195 -1.70 7.09 7.33
C GLY A 195 -0.95 8.43 7.26
N VAL A 196 -1.50 9.46 7.89
CA VAL A 196 -0.82 10.74 8.18
C VAL A 196 -0.84 10.94 9.68
N GLU A 197 0.31 10.82 10.30
CA GLU A 197 0.50 10.78 11.75
C GLU A 197 1.19 12.04 12.26
N PHE A 198 0.60 12.68 13.25
CA PHE A 198 1.16 13.84 13.95
C PHE A 198 1.56 13.44 15.38
N GLY A 199 2.85 13.44 15.69
CA GLY A 199 3.36 13.18 17.04
C GLY A 199 3.85 11.76 17.33
N GLY A 200 3.55 10.79 16.45
CA GLY A 200 4.04 9.42 16.58
C GLY A 200 3.12 8.49 17.39
N ALA A 201 3.37 7.18 17.27
CA ALA A 201 2.65 6.14 17.98
C ALA A 201 3.45 5.59 19.17
N LYS A 202 2.74 5.22 20.22
CA LYS A 202 3.28 4.53 21.40
C LYS A 202 2.71 3.13 21.46
N PHE A 203 3.55 2.14 21.23
CA PHE A 203 3.16 0.73 21.24
C PHE A 203 3.14 0.13 22.63
N ASP A 204 2.21 -0.80 22.85
CA ASP A 204 2.12 -1.61 24.05
C ASP A 204 2.99 -2.89 23.95
N GLY A 205 3.27 -3.51 25.13
CA GLY A 205 3.91 -4.82 25.22
C GLY A 205 5.34 -4.85 24.65
N LEU A 206 5.70 -5.96 23.97
CA LEU A 206 7.05 -6.21 23.46
C LEU A 206 7.46 -5.17 22.41
N LEU A 207 6.54 -4.74 21.56
CA LEU A 207 6.79 -3.70 20.55
C LEU A 207 7.12 -2.36 21.21
N GLY A 208 6.43 -1.99 22.29
CA GLY A 208 6.75 -0.81 23.08
C GLY A 208 8.10 -0.89 23.78
N LEU A 209 8.53 -2.09 24.20
CA LEU A 209 9.86 -2.31 24.74
C LEU A 209 10.95 -2.09 23.68
N VAL A 210 10.77 -2.68 22.48
CA VAL A 210 11.70 -2.48 21.36
C VAL A 210 11.75 -1.02 20.95
N GLN A 211 10.62 -0.34 20.87
CA GLN A 211 10.56 1.09 20.54
C GLN A 211 11.39 1.95 21.50
N ARG A 212 11.36 1.64 22.82
CA ARG A 212 12.14 2.37 23.84
C ARG A 212 13.64 2.12 23.76
N LEU A 213 14.06 0.98 23.20
CA LEU A 213 15.47 0.61 23.06
C LEU A 213 16.11 1.19 21.79
N THR A 214 15.28 1.68 20.84
CA THR A 214 15.72 2.20 19.54
C THR A 214 15.58 3.71 19.39
N GLN A 215 15.10 4.40 20.43
CA GLN A 215 15.10 5.87 20.56
C GLN A 215 16.28 6.33 21.40
#